data_fc3032d059978860790a2acd63db65e7
#
_entry.id   fc3032d059978860790a2acd63db65e7
#
_cell.length_a   1.000
_cell.length_b   1.000
_cell.length_c   1.000
_cell.angle_alpha   90.00
_cell.angle_beta   90.00
_cell.angle_gamma   90.00
#
_symmetry.space_group_name_H-M   'P 1'
#
loop_
_entity.id
_entity.type
_entity.pdbx_description
1 polymer ?
#
loop_
_entity_poly.entity_id
_entity_poly.type
_entity_poly.pdbx_seq_one_letter_code
_entity_poly.pdbx_strand_id
1 'polypeptide(L)'
;MKPIKIAMLSLTHGHTRKYFQTLKENPNLDWVAVSADSETVRDVFLRSGYDVPCYMDEKEMFDIHPDIEAVVMASANNKHIIQFRECAKRGIHILSMKIPTFNMDEYDEMIKLVDESGIVCQIELEMHYNPVINRMKSLFSNDELGKVSGFNATNITLSPVWAFPWQGIPEESYGKRIPLTLSDNRFRGGALCDHPHIFDMIRWLTGSDYEYVYAEVGPNLRPDIEVEDILLVNGKMKNGVSFLFDPSWSRLEERLQVPGPGWEIYPKRMEVNFNISGNKGILMADCFGPNVYHNGFPNDRYTVQYTYFDEWIGLIDEFVDCIRNHHIPKINLRWHKRTIEVMNACYDSIQSGQPVYLK
;
A
#
# COMPACT_ATOMS: atom_id res chain seq x y z
N MET A 1 16.80 18.99 16.71
CA MET A 1 16.05 18.08 17.62
C MET A 1 16.78 16.75 17.65
N LYS A 2 16.63 15.97 18.72
CA LYS A 2 17.23 14.62 18.79
C LYS A 2 16.58 13.73 17.72
N PRO A 3 17.34 12.87 17.02
CA PRO A 3 16.76 11.88 16.12
C PRO A 3 15.82 10.93 16.87
N ILE A 4 14.75 10.50 16.20
CA ILE A 4 13.79 9.50 16.71
C ILE A 4 14.44 8.13 16.57
N LYS A 5 14.51 7.37 17.66
CA LYS A 5 14.99 5.98 17.62
C LYS A 5 13.94 5.09 16.99
N ILE A 6 14.27 4.56 15.82
CA ILE A 6 13.37 3.73 15.02
C ILE A 6 13.92 2.33 14.82
N ALA A 7 13.04 1.33 14.91
CA ALA A 7 13.37 -0.04 14.56
C ALA A 7 12.50 -0.53 13.37
N MET A 8 12.88 -1.64 12.77
CA MET A 8 12.06 -2.31 11.77
C MET A 8 11.61 -3.67 12.31
N LEU A 9 10.30 -3.91 12.32
CA LEU A 9 9.71 -5.19 12.71
C LEU A 9 9.52 -6.05 11.47
N SER A 10 10.26 -7.14 11.40
CA SER A 10 10.29 -8.06 10.28
C SER A 10 10.96 -7.48 9.01
N LEU A 11 11.30 -8.39 8.12
CA LEU A 11 11.86 -8.10 6.79
C LEU A 11 11.09 -8.85 5.69
N THR A 12 9.90 -9.32 6.02
CA THR A 12 9.10 -10.21 5.16
C THR A 12 8.45 -9.47 4.01
N HIS A 13 8.01 -8.22 4.21
CA HIS A 13 7.34 -7.46 3.17
C HIS A 13 8.30 -7.02 2.07
N GLY A 14 7.87 -7.11 0.80
CA GLY A 14 8.72 -6.80 -0.35
C GLY A 14 9.18 -5.34 -0.44
N HIS A 15 8.45 -4.41 0.17
CA HIS A 15 8.86 -3.01 0.23
C HIS A 15 9.97 -2.72 1.24
N THR A 16 10.32 -3.67 2.09
CA THR A 16 11.30 -3.52 3.18
C THR A 16 12.60 -2.84 2.72
N ARG A 17 13.14 -3.25 1.58
CA ARG A 17 14.40 -2.70 1.05
C ARG A 17 14.31 -1.21 0.66
N LYS A 18 13.10 -0.71 0.36
CA LYS A 18 12.87 0.70 0.04
C LYS A 18 13.11 1.62 1.24
N TYR A 19 12.90 1.08 2.44
CA TYR A 19 13.09 1.85 3.67
C TYR A 19 14.56 1.95 4.09
N PHE A 20 15.41 0.97 3.75
CA PHE A 20 16.76 0.89 4.30
C PHE A 20 17.58 2.16 4.09
N GLN A 21 17.61 2.67 2.86
CA GLN A 21 18.34 3.88 2.56
C GLN A 21 17.73 5.09 3.26
N THR A 22 16.41 5.24 3.20
CA THR A 22 15.71 6.38 3.82
C THR A 22 15.87 6.39 5.34
N LEU A 23 15.76 5.23 6.00
CA LEU A 23 16.01 5.14 7.45
C LEU A 23 17.44 5.47 7.84
N LYS A 24 18.41 5.06 7.00
CA LYS A 24 19.83 5.29 7.25
C LYS A 24 20.25 6.73 7.00
N GLU A 25 19.72 7.38 5.98
CA GLU A 25 20.16 8.70 5.53
C GLU A 25 19.33 9.85 6.11
N ASN A 26 18.14 9.58 6.66
CA ASN A 26 17.31 10.64 7.24
C ASN A 26 17.89 11.17 8.55
N PRO A 27 18.31 12.45 8.62
CA PRO A 27 18.96 13.01 9.81
C PRO A 27 18.04 13.13 11.02
N ASN A 28 16.75 12.91 10.84
CA ASN A 28 15.75 12.93 11.89
C ASN A 28 15.52 11.57 12.54
N LEU A 29 16.15 10.51 12.02
CA LEU A 29 16.00 9.13 12.48
C LEU A 29 17.34 8.58 12.96
N ASP A 30 17.26 7.70 13.95
CA ASP A 30 18.33 6.83 14.42
C ASP A 30 17.84 5.38 14.30
N TRP A 31 18.24 4.71 13.21
CA TRP A 31 17.83 3.33 12.95
C TRP A 31 18.64 2.36 13.79
N VAL A 32 18.06 1.91 14.91
CA VAL A 32 18.77 1.23 15.99
C VAL A 32 18.67 -0.30 15.96
N ALA A 33 17.64 -0.87 15.35
CA ALA A 33 17.42 -2.32 15.37
C ALA A 33 16.51 -2.80 14.22
N VAL A 34 16.62 -4.09 13.93
CA VAL A 34 15.76 -4.82 12.98
C VAL A 34 15.40 -6.17 13.60
N SER A 35 14.17 -6.67 13.38
CA SER A 35 13.85 -8.07 13.60
C SER A 35 13.71 -8.82 12.27
N ALA A 36 13.98 -10.14 12.29
CA ALA A 36 13.83 -11.01 11.12
C ALA A 36 13.02 -12.26 11.48
N ASP A 37 12.20 -12.72 10.54
CA ASP A 37 11.29 -13.86 10.74
C ASP A 37 11.96 -15.22 10.54
N SER A 38 13.13 -15.25 9.89
CA SER A 38 13.91 -16.48 9.68
C SER A 38 15.40 -16.19 9.59
N GLU A 39 16.22 -17.21 9.86
CA GLU A 39 17.68 -17.08 9.70
C GLU A 39 18.09 -16.73 8.27
N THR A 40 17.41 -17.28 7.28
CA THR A 40 17.65 -16.97 5.87
C THR A 40 17.46 -15.48 5.58
N VAL A 41 16.36 -14.90 6.06
CA VAL A 41 16.08 -13.46 5.89
C VAL A 41 17.08 -12.61 6.66
N ARG A 42 17.40 -12.99 7.90
CA ARG A 42 18.45 -12.33 8.69
C ARG A 42 19.79 -12.31 7.96
N ASP A 43 20.22 -13.46 7.43
CA ASP A 43 21.51 -13.57 6.74
C ASP A 43 21.56 -12.73 5.46
N VAL A 44 20.43 -12.62 4.74
CA VAL A 44 20.31 -11.70 3.59
C VAL A 44 20.48 -10.26 4.03
N PHE A 45 19.85 -9.87 5.15
CA PHE A 45 19.98 -8.52 5.69
C PHE A 45 21.41 -8.21 6.15
N LEU A 46 22.04 -9.11 6.89
CA LEU A 46 23.43 -8.92 7.35
C LEU A 46 24.42 -8.77 6.19
N ARG A 47 24.17 -9.42 5.05
CA ARG A 47 24.96 -9.22 3.83
C ARG A 47 24.67 -7.93 3.07
N SER A 48 23.64 -7.20 3.43
CA SER A 48 23.29 -5.93 2.75
C SER A 48 24.24 -4.78 3.06
N GLY A 49 25.11 -4.93 4.07
CA GLY A 49 26.12 -3.94 4.45
C GLY A 49 25.62 -2.83 5.38
N TYR A 50 24.39 -2.92 5.87
CA TYR A 50 23.90 -2.00 6.90
C TYR A 50 24.41 -2.45 8.28
N ASP A 51 25.03 -1.53 8.99
CA ASP A 51 25.52 -1.75 10.37
C ASP A 51 24.40 -1.47 11.38
N VAL A 52 23.41 -2.35 11.40
CA VAL A 52 22.26 -2.31 12.30
C VAL A 52 22.05 -3.71 12.87
N PRO A 53 21.94 -3.89 14.20
CA PRO A 53 21.74 -5.19 14.81
C PRO A 53 20.40 -5.81 14.39
N CYS A 54 20.44 -7.11 14.09
CA CYS A 54 19.29 -7.88 13.61
C CYS A 54 18.97 -9.02 14.57
N TYR A 55 17.77 -9.02 15.12
CA TYR A 55 17.27 -9.95 16.12
C TYR A 55 16.31 -10.97 15.52
N MET A 56 16.27 -12.17 16.09
CA MET A 56 15.27 -13.19 15.73
C MET A 56 14.02 -13.13 16.62
N ASP A 57 14.11 -12.44 17.74
CA ASP A 57 13.01 -12.23 18.69
C ASP A 57 12.77 -10.72 18.90
N GLU A 58 11.56 -10.27 18.58
CA GLU A 58 11.15 -8.87 18.75
C GLU A 58 11.12 -8.46 20.23
N LYS A 59 10.80 -9.39 21.13
CA LYS A 59 10.82 -9.11 22.56
C LYS A 59 12.24 -8.87 23.06
N GLU A 60 13.19 -9.71 22.65
CA GLU A 60 14.61 -9.50 22.95
C GLU A 60 15.10 -8.14 22.42
N MET A 61 14.73 -7.80 21.17
CA MET A 61 15.06 -6.52 20.57
C MET A 61 14.56 -5.33 21.43
N PHE A 62 13.30 -5.36 21.86
CA PHE A 62 12.72 -4.31 22.69
C PHE A 62 13.31 -4.28 24.11
N ASP A 63 13.72 -5.41 24.64
CA ASP A 63 14.34 -5.46 25.97
C ASP A 63 15.77 -4.89 25.96
N ILE A 64 16.51 -5.06 24.84
CA ILE A 64 17.84 -4.50 24.63
C ILE A 64 17.77 -3.01 24.26
N HIS A 65 16.74 -2.60 23.50
CA HIS A 65 16.50 -1.22 23.06
C HIS A 65 15.19 -0.66 23.65
N PRO A 66 15.10 -0.46 24.97
CA PRO A 66 13.87 0.01 25.61
C PRO A 66 13.50 1.45 25.26
N ASP A 67 14.38 2.16 24.60
CA ASP A 67 14.24 3.55 24.17
C ASP A 67 13.87 3.71 22.69
N ILE A 68 13.41 2.62 22.02
CA ILE A 68 12.78 2.70 20.71
C ILE A 68 11.49 3.53 20.83
N GLU A 69 11.40 4.57 19.97
CA GLU A 69 10.27 5.50 19.94
C GLU A 69 9.29 5.19 18.81
N ALA A 70 9.76 4.55 17.73
CA ALA A 70 8.96 4.25 16.54
C ALA A 70 9.38 2.94 15.89
N VAL A 71 8.46 2.35 15.11
CA VAL A 71 8.76 1.17 14.27
C VAL A 71 8.22 1.33 12.85
N VAL A 72 8.94 0.76 11.88
CA VAL A 72 8.39 0.36 10.59
C VAL A 72 7.96 -1.10 10.71
N MET A 73 6.66 -1.35 10.59
CA MET A 73 6.09 -2.70 10.71
C MET A 73 6.00 -3.34 9.32
N ALA A 74 6.92 -4.26 9.03
CA ALA A 74 7.12 -4.87 7.72
C ALA A 74 6.87 -6.38 7.71
N SER A 75 6.08 -6.86 8.65
CA SER A 75 5.72 -8.26 8.81
C SER A 75 4.57 -8.68 7.88
N ALA A 76 4.28 -9.98 7.87
CA ALA A 76 3.08 -10.51 7.26
C ALA A 76 1.82 -10.06 8.03
N ASN A 77 0.71 -9.88 7.31
CA ASN A 77 -0.55 -9.33 7.81
C ASN A 77 -1.06 -10.01 9.09
N ASN A 78 -0.90 -11.32 9.19
CA ASN A 78 -1.36 -12.11 10.33
C ASN A 78 -0.59 -11.84 11.63
N LYS A 79 0.54 -11.13 11.57
CA LYS A 79 1.32 -10.73 12.75
C LYS A 79 0.98 -9.31 13.23
N HIS A 80 0.39 -8.49 12.39
CA HIS A 80 0.21 -7.07 12.67
C HIS A 80 -0.56 -6.81 13.97
N ILE A 81 -1.68 -7.49 14.22
CA ILE A 81 -2.48 -7.24 15.44
C ILE A 81 -1.67 -7.51 16.72
N ILE A 82 -0.81 -8.55 16.73
CA ILE A 82 0.04 -8.87 17.88
C ILE A 82 1.08 -7.76 18.09
N GLN A 83 1.70 -7.29 17.01
CA GLN A 83 2.69 -6.22 17.06
C GLN A 83 2.05 -4.87 17.43
N PHE A 84 0.83 -4.58 16.96
CA PHE A 84 0.07 -3.39 17.38
C PHE A 84 -0.18 -3.37 18.89
N ARG A 85 -0.58 -4.51 19.49
CA ARG A 85 -0.76 -4.64 20.95
C ARG A 85 0.52 -4.36 21.71
N GLU A 86 1.65 -4.89 21.24
CA GLU A 86 2.93 -4.69 21.90
C GLU A 86 3.44 -3.25 21.76
N CYS A 87 3.34 -2.65 20.58
CA CYS A 87 3.72 -1.26 20.34
C CYS A 87 2.85 -0.28 21.16
N ALA A 88 1.53 -0.46 21.16
CA ALA A 88 0.62 0.37 21.93
C ALA A 88 0.92 0.31 23.44
N LYS A 89 1.18 -0.89 23.97
CA LYS A 89 1.56 -1.10 25.38
C LYS A 89 2.85 -0.36 25.76
N ARG A 90 3.79 -0.24 24.83
CA ARG A 90 5.09 0.43 25.02
C ARG A 90 5.07 1.91 24.66
N GLY A 91 3.99 2.43 24.09
CA GLY A 91 3.91 3.80 23.59
C GLY A 91 4.76 4.05 22.34
N ILE A 92 4.99 3.02 21.53
CA ILE A 92 5.82 3.07 20.32
C ILE A 92 4.97 3.45 19.11
N HIS A 93 5.37 4.48 18.37
CA HIS A 93 4.72 4.92 17.14
C HIS A 93 4.90 3.92 16.00
N ILE A 94 3.90 3.82 15.10
CA ILE A 94 3.85 2.77 14.08
C ILE A 94 3.74 3.37 12.68
N LEU A 95 4.66 3.04 11.78
CA LEU A 95 4.48 3.09 10.34
C LEU A 95 4.19 1.66 9.87
N SER A 96 2.92 1.36 9.62
CA SER A 96 2.48 0.03 9.20
C SER A 96 2.51 -0.10 7.69
N MET A 97 3.13 -1.15 7.19
CA MET A 97 2.98 -1.48 5.77
C MET A 97 1.52 -1.86 5.45
N LYS A 98 1.14 -1.63 4.22
CA LYS A 98 -0.14 -2.06 3.65
C LYS A 98 -0.11 -3.58 3.49
N ILE A 99 -1.11 -4.31 3.77
CA ILE A 99 -2.41 -4.04 4.40
C ILE A 99 -2.30 -4.44 5.87
N PRO A 100 -2.80 -3.65 6.83
CA PRO A 100 -2.74 -4.04 8.25
C PRO A 100 -3.46 -5.36 8.54
N THR A 101 -4.70 -5.47 8.11
CA THR A 101 -5.52 -6.69 8.20
C THR A 101 -6.76 -6.55 7.33
N PHE A 102 -7.35 -7.68 6.89
CA PHE A 102 -8.67 -7.74 6.28
C PHE A 102 -9.80 -7.99 7.30
N ASN A 103 -9.45 -8.40 8.52
CA ASN A 103 -10.42 -8.62 9.59
C ASN A 103 -10.85 -7.28 10.18
N MET A 104 -12.15 -6.96 10.07
CA MET A 104 -12.65 -5.67 10.51
C MET A 104 -12.68 -5.54 12.04
N ASP A 105 -12.83 -6.63 12.78
CA ASP A 105 -12.78 -6.62 14.26
C ASP A 105 -11.36 -6.33 14.74
N GLU A 106 -10.36 -6.98 14.14
CA GLU A 106 -8.94 -6.66 14.40
C GLU A 106 -8.60 -5.22 14.00
N TYR A 107 -9.18 -4.74 12.89
CA TYR A 107 -8.97 -3.37 12.44
C TYR A 107 -9.52 -2.35 13.45
N ASP A 108 -10.71 -2.61 14.00
CA ASP A 108 -11.31 -1.78 15.04
C ASP A 108 -10.52 -1.85 16.35
N GLU A 109 -9.96 -3.02 16.68
CA GLU A 109 -9.04 -3.15 17.81
C GLU A 109 -7.76 -2.33 17.60
N MET A 110 -7.15 -2.36 16.40
CA MET A 110 -5.98 -1.54 16.09
C MET A 110 -6.27 -0.04 16.26
N ILE A 111 -7.43 0.42 15.78
CA ILE A 111 -7.86 1.82 15.96
C ILE A 111 -7.98 2.15 17.44
N LYS A 112 -8.63 1.27 18.22
CA LYS A 112 -8.79 1.46 19.67
C LYS A 112 -7.45 1.52 20.39
N LEU A 113 -6.52 0.63 20.09
CA LEU A 113 -5.18 0.61 20.65
C LEU A 113 -4.42 1.91 20.40
N VAL A 114 -4.50 2.45 19.19
CA VAL A 114 -3.86 3.73 18.82
C VAL A 114 -4.49 4.89 19.56
N ASP A 115 -5.83 4.95 19.64
CA ASP A 115 -6.55 6.01 20.36
C ASP A 115 -6.23 6.02 21.87
N GLU A 116 -6.24 4.84 22.49
CA GLU A 116 -6.02 4.70 23.94
C GLU A 116 -4.57 4.95 24.34
N SER A 117 -3.61 4.58 23.50
CA SER A 117 -2.18 4.79 23.78
C SER A 117 -1.67 6.16 23.36
N GLY A 118 -2.38 6.87 22.48
CA GLY A 118 -1.97 8.18 21.96
C GLY A 118 -0.77 8.11 21.00
N ILE A 119 -0.42 6.92 20.50
CA ILE A 119 0.66 6.77 19.54
C ILE A 119 0.25 7.28 18.15
N VAL A 120 1.21 7.73 17.36
CA VAL A 120 1.02 8.01 15.94
C VAL A 120 1.02 6.69 15.18
N CYS A 121 0.02 6.47 14.34
CA CYS A 121 -0.02 5.34 13.42
C CYS A 121 -0.31 5.83 12.00
N GLN A 122 0.65 5.60 11.10
CA GLN A 122 0.54 5.90 9.67
C GLN A 122 0.53 4.61 8.88
N ILE A 123 -0.32 4.54 7.85
CA ILE A 123 -0.33 3.42 6.90
C ILE A 123 0.48 3.78 5.68
N GLU A 124 1.27 2.83 5.21
CA GLU A 124 2.09 2.95 4.01
C GLU A 124 1.21 2.95 2.76
N LEU A 125 0.92 4.14 2.23
CA LEU A 125 0.39 4.35 0.88
C LEU A 125 1.24 5.46 0.22
N GLU A 126 2.41 5.09 -0.24
CA GLU A 126 3.46 5.99 -0.74
C GLU A 126 3.01 6.83 -1.93
N MET A 127 2.02 6.35 -2.71
CA MET A 127 1.50 7.10 -3.87
C MET A 127 0.94 8.48 -3.52
N HIS A 128 0.52 8.73 -2.29
CA HIS A 128 0.13 10.08 -1.85
C HIS A 128 1.27 11.12 -1.94
N TYR A 129 2.51 10.67 -2.03
CA TYR A 129 3.70 11.53 -2.13
C TYR A 129 4.24 11.61 -3.57
N ASN A 130 3.64 10.85 -4.50
CA ASN A 130 4.00 10.89 -5.91
C ASN A 130 3.61 12.23 -6.54
N PRO A 131 4.52 12.93 -7.25
CA PRO A 131 4.23 14.24 -7.84
C PRO A 131 3.14 14.20 -8.92
N VAL A 132 2.99 13.09 -9.65
CA VAL A 132 1.90 12.90 -10.62
C VAL A 132 0.56 12.89 -9.89
N ILE A 133 0.44 12.11 -8.82
CA ILE A 133 -0.77 12.02 -8.00
C ILE A 133 -1.10 13.37 -7.35
N ASN A 134 -0.10 14.07 -6.83
CA ASN A 134 -0.30 15.41 -6.26
C ASN A 134 -0.75 16.43 -7.31
N ARG A 135 -0.24 16.35 -8.55
CA ARG A 135 -0.73 17.18 -9.65
C ARG A 135 -2.18 16.85 -10.00
N MET A 136 -2.53 15.55 -10.05
CA MET A 136 -3.92 15.14 -10.24
C MET A 136 -4.83 15.72 -9.16
N LYS A 137 -4.43 15.63 -7.89
CA LYS A 137 -5.20 16.19 -6.76
C LYS A 137 -5.40 17.69 -6.90
N SER A 138 -4.38 18.41 -7.35
CA SER A 138 -4.48 19.86 -7.64
C SER A 138 -5.55 20.16 -8.71
N LEU A 139 -5.58 19.37 -9.80
CA LEU A 139 -6.57 19.54 -10.87
C LEU A 139 -8.01 19.32 -10.36
N PHE A 140 -8.22 18.30 -9.50
CA PHE A 140 -9.51 18.07 -8.84
C PHE A 140 -9.88 19.22 -7.90
N SER A 141 -8.95 19.65 -7.04
CA SER A 141 -9.19 20.68 -6.02
C SER A 141 -9.48 22.05 -6.62
N ASN A 142 -8.92 22.35 -7.80
CA ASN A 142 -9.13 23.60 -8.52
C ASN A 142 -10.34 23.55 -9.47
N ASP A 143 -11.12 22.46 -9.46
CA ASP A 143 -12.27 22.25 -10.34
C ASP A 143 -11.93 22.33 -11.84
N GLU A 144 -10.69 22.00 -12.21
CA GLU A 144 -10.23 22.07 -13.61
C GLU A 144 -10.87 20.98 -14.48
N LEU A 145 -11.29 19.86 -13.88
CA LEU A 145 -12.04 18.80 -14.57
C LEU A 145 -13.56 19.03 -14.54
N GLY A 146 -14.05 19.90 -13.67
CA GLY A 146 -15.47 20.12 -13.44
C GLY A 146 -16.13 18.88 -12.82
N LYS A 147 -17.37 18.61 -13.23
CA LYS A 147 -18.09 17.41 -12.76
C LYS A 147 -17.49 16.17 -13.43
N VAL A 148 -16.74 15.40 -12.67
CA VAL A 148 -16.19 14.11 -13.11
C VAL A 148 -17.30 13.08 -13.23
N SER A 149 -17.30 12.32 -14.32
CA SER A 149 -18.29 11.27 -14.61
C SER A 149 -17.67 9.88 -14.74
N GLY A 150 -16.42 9.80 -15.20
CA GLY A 150 -15.72 8.54 -15.44
C GLY A 150 -14.31 8.55 -14.86
N PHE A 151 -13.94 7.45 -14.23
CA PHE A 151 -12.63 7.25 -13.63
C PHE A 151 -12.14 5.84 -14.00
N ASN A 152 -11.20 5.74 -14.92
CA ASN A 152 -10.59 4.46 -15.27
C ASN A 152 -9.15 4.44 -14.76
N ALA A 153 -8.75 3.33 -14.15
CA ALA A 153 -7.41 3.15 -13.62
C ALA A 153 -6.88 1.74 -13.85
N THR A 154 -5.57 1.64 -13.94
CA THR A 154 -4.86 0.37 -13.87
C THR A 154 -3.80 0.44 -12.78
N ASN A 155 -3.56 -0.66 -12.10
CA ASN A 155 -2.37 -0.88 -11.28
C ASN A 155 -1.90 -2.30 -11.53
N ILE A 156 -1.07 -2.46 -12.55
CA ILE A 156 -0.55 -3.76 -12.99
C ILE A 156 0.92 -3.81 -12.61
N THR A 157 1.28 -4.80 -11.80
CA THR A 157 2.66 -5.04 -11.37
C THR A 157 3.11 -6.45 -11.78
N LEU A 158 4.38 -6.74 -11.57
CA LEU A 158 4.85 -8.11 -11.66
C LEU A 158 4.18 -8.94 -10.57
N SER A 159 3.84 -10.20 -10.88
CA SER A 159 3.30 -11.10 -9.86
C SER A 159 4.29 -11.29 -8.71
N PRO A 160 4.01 -10.77 -7.50
CA PRO A 160 4.98 -10.75 -6.41
C PRO A 160 4.86 -11.96 -5.48
N VAL A 161 4.15 -13.00 -5.88
CA VAL A 161 3.78 -14.14 -5.03
C VAL A 161 4.98 -14.75 -4.29
N TRP A 162 6.13 -14.74 -4.94
CA TRP A 162 7.39 -15.23 -4.37
C TRP A 162 8.20 -14.18 -3.61
N ALA A 163 7.86 -12.90 -3.76
CA ALA A 163 8.59 -11.79 -3.15
C ALA A 163 7.85 -11.17 -1.97
N PHE A 164 6.53 -11.35 -1.90
CA PHE A 164 5.65 -10.76 -0.91
C PHE A 164 4.82 -11.83 -0.21
N PRO A 165 5.39 -12.55 0.76
CA PRO A 165 4.64 -13.55 1.52
C PRO A 165 3.68 -12.87 2.49
N TRP A 166 2.47 -12.68 2.06
CA TRP A 166 1.43 -12.00 2.83
C TRP A 166 1.00 -12.71 4.11
N GLN A 167 1.25 -14.02 4.20
CA GLN A 167 0.69 -14.89 5.24
C GLN A 167 1.64 -15.20 6.38
N GLY A 168 2.93 -15.18 6.14
CA GLY A 168 3.90 -15.60 7.11
C GLY A 168 5.29 -15.77 6.50
N ILE A 169 5.93 -16.88 6.73
CA ILE A 169 7.25 -17.15 6.14
C ILE A 169 7.14 -17.46 4.65
N PRO A 170 8.12 -17.04 3.84
CA PRO A 170 8.07 -17.13 2.38
C PRO A 170 7.74 -18.52 1.84
N GLU A 171 8.32 -19.55 2.42
CA GLU A 171 8.19 -20.94 1.97
C GLU A 171 6.76 -21.50 2.15
N GLU A 172 5.98 -20.94 3.06
CA GLU A 172 4.65 -21.40 3.38
C GLU A 172 3.54 -20.59 2.75
N SER A 173 3.85 -19.36 2.30
CA SER A 173 2.83 -18.38 1.92
C SER A 173 2.71 -18.13 0.43
N TYR A 174 3.65 -18.60 -0.38
CA TYR A 174 3.63 -18.35 -1.82
C TYR A 174 2.36 -18.86 -2.51
N GLY A 175 1.61 -17.96 -3.12
CA GLY A 175 0.41 -18.26 -3.85
C GLY A 175 -0.73 -18.85 -3.02
N LYS A 176 -0.64 -18.83 -1.71
CA LYS A 176 -1.66 -19.34 -0.81
C LYS A 176 -2.70 -18.28 -0.46
N ARG A 177 -3.86 -18.74 -0.01
CA ARG A 177 -4.87 -17.87 0.60
C ARG A 177 -4.39 -17.39 1.95
N ILE A 178 -4.56 -16.11 2.24
CA ILE A 178 -4.32 -15.60 3.59
C ILE A 178 -5.60 -15.68 4.45
N PRO A 179 -5.51 -16.03 5.73
CA PRO A 179 -6.63 -15.98 6.65
C PRO A 179 -7.00 -14.51 6.96
N LEU A 180 -8.27 -14.26 7.25
CA LEU A 180 -8.72 -12.98 7.82
C LEU A 180 -8.20 -12.78 9.24
N THR A 181 -8.21 -13.85 9.99
CA THR A 181 -7.53 -14.03 11.29
C THR A 181 -6.70 -15.30 11.20
N LEU A 182 -5.98 -15.65 12.27
CA LEU A 182 -5.29 -16.93 12.36
C LEU A 182 -6.22 -18.16 12.21
N SER A 183 -7.53 -17.97 12.37
CA SER A 183 -8.57 -19.02 12.25
C SER A 183 -9.46 -18.91 11.04
N ASP A 184 -9.38 -17.80 10.27
CA ASP A 184 -10.24 -17.56 9.10
C ASP A 184 -9.46 -17.82 7.81
N ASN A 185 -10.06 -18.57 6.91
CA ASN A 185 -9.43 -19.08 5.68
C ASN A 185 -10.08 -18.52 4.41
N ARG A 186 -10.59 -17.29 4.44
CA ARG A 186 -11.15 -16.64 3.26
C ARG A 186 -10.09 -16.40 2.19
N PHE A 187 -10.54 -16.36 0.94
CA PHE A 187 -9.68 -16.08 -0.19
C PHE A 187 -9.15 -14.65 -0.13
N ARG A 188 -7.85 -14.51 0.03
CA ARG A 188 -7.10 -13.24 0.08
C ARG A 188 -5.67 -13.51 -0.41
N GLY A 189 -4.90 -12.42 -0.65
CA GLY A 189 -3.47 -12.51 -0.91
C GLY A 189 -3.07 -12.52 -2.37
N GLY A 190 -4.02 -12.30 -3.28
CA GLY A 190 -3.78 -12.17 -4.72
C GLY A 190 -3.55 -10.72 -5.16
N ALA A 191 -3.78 -10.47 -6.44
CA ALA A 191 -3.57 -9.17 -7.05
C ALA A 191 -4.44 -8.06 -6.44
N LEU A 192 -5.67 -8.38 -6.05
CA LEU A 192 -6.54 -7.43 -5.36
C LEU A 192 -5.94 -6.98 -4.01
N CYS A 193 -5.39 -7.92 -3.25
CA CYS A 193 -4.73 -7.65 -1.97
C CYS A 193 -3.51 -6.75 -2.14
N ASP A 194 -2.76 -6.92 -3.22
CA ASP A 194 -1.53 -6.16 -3.50
C ASP A 194 -1.81 -4.70 -3.88
N HIS A 195 -3.01 -4.37 -4.36
CA HIS A 195 -3.31 -3.10 -4.99
C HIS A 195 -4.34 -2.21 -4.25
N PRO A 196 -4.17 -1.88 -2.95
CA PRO A 196 -5.07 -0.99 -2.21
C PRO A 196 -5.00 0.46 -2.70
N HIS A 197 -3.88 0.86 -3.31
CA HIS A 197 -3.56 2.25 -3.66
C HIS A 197 -4.64 2.92 -4.49
N ILE A 198 -5.15 2.25 -5.53
CA ILE A 198 -6.12 2.86 -6.44
C ILE A 198 -7.48 3.03 -5.78
N PHE A 199 -7.92 2.08 -4.95
CA PHE A 199 -9.15 2.26 -4.17
C PHE A 199 -9.04 3.49 -3.26
N ASP A 200 -7.90 3.68 -2.63
CA ASP A 200 -7.64 4.87 -1.84
C ASP A 200 -7.60 6.14 -2.70
N MET A 201 -6.90 6.12 -3.85
CA MET A 201 -6.79 7.25 -4.76
C MET A 201 -8.14 7.68 -5.34
N ILE A 202 -9.03 6.75 -5.72
CA ILE A 202 -10.37 7.08 -6.20
C ILE A 202 -11.12 7.88 -5.13
N ARG A 203 -11.12 7.43 -3.87
CA ARG A 203 -11.74 8.14 -2.75
C ARG A 203 -11.12 9.52 -2.53
N TRP A 204 -9.80 9.57 -2.45
CA TRP A 204 -9.06 10.79 -2.16
C TRP A 204 -9.22 11.85 -3.24
N LEU A 205 -9.13 11.46 -4.51
CA LEU A 205 -9.28 12.38 -5.65
C LEU A 205 -10.72 12.87 -5.78
N THR A 206 -11.70 11.97 -5.74
CA THR A 206 -13.12 12.31 -5.92
C THR A 206 -13.76 12.94 -4.69
N GLY A 207 -13.14 12.81 -3.50
CA GLY A 207 -13.68 13.26 -2.23
C GLY A 207 -14.97 12.54 -1.82
N SER A 208 -15.18 11.31 -2.28
CA SER A 208 -16.41 10.54 -2.08
C SER A 208 -16.13 9.10 -1.71
N ASP A 209 -17.01 8.50 -0.92
CA ASP A 209 -16.97 7.07 -0.63
C ASP A 209 -17.66 6.25 -1.74
N TYR A 210 -17.42 4.94 -1.74
CA TYR A 210 -18.04 3.99 -2.67
C TYR A 210 -19.52 3.78 -2.36
N GLU A 211 -20.35 3.75 -3.41
CA GLU A 211 -21.77 3.35 -3.33
C GLU A 211 -21.87 1.83 -3.48
N TYR A 212 -21.28 1.26 -4.51
CA TYR A 212 -21.17 -0.18 -4.74
C TYR A 212 -19.93 -0.54 -5.55
N VAL A 213 -19.55 -1.82 -5.47
CA VAL A 213 -18.54 -2.44 -6.31
C VAL A 213 -19.05 -3.74 -6.91
N TYR A 214 -18.53 -4.08 -8.10
CA TYR A 214 -18.65 -5.37 -8.73
C TYR A 214 -17.28 -5.82 -9.21
N ALA A 215 -16.87 -7.02 -8.84
CA ALA A 215 -15.56 -7.56 -9.16
C ALA A 215 -15.66 -8.96 -9.75
N GLU A 216 -14.91 -9.20 -10.81
CA GLU A 216 -14.80 -10.49 -11.51
C GLU A 216 -13.32 -10.89 -11.63
N VAL A 217 -13.06 -12.18 -11.40
CA VAL A 217 -11.75 -12.78 -11.64
C VAL A 217 -11.71 -13.42 -13.01
N GLY A 218 -10.60 -13.22 -13.71
CA GLY A 218 -10.26 -13.96 -14.92
C GLY A 218 -9.60 -15.30 -14.60
N PRO A 219 -9.29 -16.10 -15.65
CA PRO A 219 -8.46 -17.27 -15.46
C PRO A 219 -7.04 -16.87 -15.08
N ASN A 220 -6.50 -17.49 -14.03
CA ASN A 220 -5.12 -17.26 -13.63
C ASN A 220 -4.14 -17.60 -14.77
N LEU A 221 -3.18 -16.72 -15.01
CA LEU A 221 -2.05 -16.99 -15.89
C LEU A 221 -1.01 -17.91 -15.21
N ARG A 222 -1.03 -17.93 -13.89
CA ARG A 222 -0.21 -18.79 -13.04
C ARG A 222 -1.05 -19.92 -12.46
N PRO A 223 -0.97 -21.14 -13.05
CA PRO A 223 -1.77 -22.27 -12.58
C PRO A 223 -1.32 -22.85 -11.24
N ASP A 224 -0.14 -22.45 -10.75
CA ASP A 224 0.49 -22.93 -9.53
C ASP A 224 0.05 -22.16 -8.26
N ILE A 225 -0.82 -21.15 -8.40
CA ILE A 225 -1.28 -20.32 -7.29
C ILE A 225 -2.78 -20.51 -7.01
N GLU A 226 -3.16 -20.33 -5.74
CA GLU A 226 -4.55 -20.43 -5.27
C GLU A 226 -5.28 -19.08 -5.25
N VAL A 227 -4.54 -17.99 -5.40
CA VAL A 227 -5.03 -16.61 -5.35
C VAL A 227 -5.26 -16.07 -6.76
N GLU A 228 -6.03 -15.01 -6.88
CA GLU A 228 -6.30 -14.35 -8.16
C GLU A 228 -5.07 -13.56 -8.65
N ASP A 229 -4.78 -13.65 -9.95
CA ASP A 229 -3.79 -12.80 -10.62
C ASP A 229 -4.42 -11.89 -11.69
N ILE A 230 -5.60 -12.23 -12.21
CA ILE A 230 -6.35 -11.45 -13.19
C ILE A 230 -7.74 -11.14 -12.68
N LEU A 231 -8.08 -9.86 -12.57
CA LEU A 231 -9.40 -9.42 -12.19
C LEU A 231 -9.73 -8.01 -12.69
N LEU A 232 -11.01 -7.69 -12.73
CA LEU A 232 -11.52 -6.36 -13.01
C LEU A 232 -12.52 -5.96 -11.94
N VAL A 233 -12.47 -4.69 -11.55
CA VAL A 233 -13.41 -4.10 -10.61
C VAL A 233 -14.09 -2.91 -11.26
N ASN A 234 -15.40 -2.83 -11.17
CA ASN A 234 -16.17 -1.65 -11.54
C ASN A 234 -17.12 -1.26 -10.42
N GLY A 235 -17.63 -0.05 -10.48
CA GLY A 235 -18.56 0.43 -9.47
C GLY A 235 -18.88 1.90 -9.61
N LYS A 236 -19.42 2.44 -8.53
CA LYS A 236 -19.86 3.83 -8.48
C LYS A 236 -19.58 4.44 -7.12
N MET A 237 -19.20 5.70 -7.14
CA MET A 237 -19.03 6.53 -5.95
C MET A 237 -20.36 7.17 -5.55
N LYS A 238 -20.55 7.48 -4.26
CA LYS A 238 -21.79 8.14 -3.75
C LYS A 238 -22.07 9.49 -4.41
N ASN A 239 -21.04 10.18 -4.91
CA ASN A 239 -21.19 11.43 -5.69
C ASN A 239 -21.54 11.21 -7.16
N GLY A 240 -21.74 9.96 -7.59
CA GLY A 240 -22.17 9.60 -8.94
C GLY A 240 -21.06 9.30 -9.94
N VAL A 241 -19.78 9.41 -9.57
CA VAL A 241 -18.66 9.03 -10.44
C VAL A 241 -18.66 7.51 -10.63
N SER A 242 -18.69 7.05 -11.89
CA SER A 242 -18.50 5.63 -12.21
C SER A 242 -17.01 5.35 -12.40
N PHE A 243 -16.56 4.16 -12.00
CA PHE A 243 -15.16 3.77 -12.16
C PHE A 243 -15.01 2.37 -12.74
N LEU A 244 -13.87 2.15 -13.38
CA LEU A 244 -13.33 0.86 -13.77
C LEU A 244 -11.89 0.79 -13.28
N PHE A 245 -11.53 -0.29 -12.59
CA PHE A 245 -10.19 -0.52 -12.08
C PHE A 245 -9.70 -1.92 -12.44
N ASP A 246 -8.50 -1.99 -12.99
CA ASP A 246 -7.78 -3.23 -13.28
C ASP A 246 -6.60 -3.37 -12.32
N PRO A 247 -6.74 -4.13 -11.22
CA PRO A 247 -5.67 -4.40 -10.27
C PRO A 247 -4.89 -5.69 -10.57
N SER A 248 -4.93 -6.20 -11.78
CA SER A 248 -4.30 -7.48 -12.11
C SER A 248 -2.79 -7.43 -11.92
N TRP A 249 -2.19 -8.59 -11.65
CA TRP A 249 -0.76 -8.74 -11.85
C TRP A 249 -0.44 -8.78 -13.35
N SER A 250 0.85 -8.69 -13.72
CA SER A 250 1.26 -8.64 -15.12
C SER A 250 0.72 -9.84 -15.91
N ARG A 251 0.13 -9.54 -17.06
CA ARG A 251 -0.34 -10.53 -18.02
C ARG A 251 0.76 -11.15 -18.87
N LEU A 252 2.01 -10.78 -18.65
CA LEU A 252 3.15 -11.36 -19.36
C LEU A 252 3.49 -12.72 -18.76
N GLU A 253 3.91 -13.64 -19.63
CA GLU A 253 4.43 -14.94 -19.20
C GLU A 253 5.59 -14.76 -18.21
N GLU A 254 5.71 -15.67 -17.25
CA GLU A 254 6.71 -15.60 -16.18
C GLU A 254 8.13 -15.42 -16.70
N ARG A 255 8.51 -16.14 -17.76
CA ARG A 255 9.82 -16.01 -18.41
C ARG A 255 10.14 -14.60 -18.91
N LEU A 256 9.11 -13.80 -19.21
CA LEU A 256 9.22 -12.41 -19.63
C LEU A 256 9.21 -11.43 -18.45
N GLN A 257 8.95 -11.92 -17.25
CA GLN A 257 8.90 -11.12 -16.03
C GLN A 257 10.21 -11.13 -15.24
N VAL A 258 11.23 -11.84 -15.72
CA VAL A 258 12.54 -11.88 -15.05
C VAL A 258 13.21 -10.51 -15.17
N PRO A 259 13.55 -9.87 -14.04
CA PRO A 259 14.27 -8.60 -14.04
C PRO A 259 15.67 -8.76 -14.68
N GLY A 260 16.06 -7.78 -15.48
CA GLY A 260 17.36 -7.74 -16.09
C GLY A 260 17.59 -6.41 -16.81
N PRO A 261 18.76 -6.13 -17.35
CA PRO A 261 19.01 -4.91 -18.10
C PRO A 261 17.98 -4.73 -19.22
N GLY A 262 17.28 -3.59 -19.22
CA GLY A 262 16.26 -3.25 -20.21
C GLY A 262 14.87 -3.81 -19.94
N TRP A 263 14.61 -4.49 -18.84
CA TRP A 263 13.28 -5.00 -18.48
C TRP A 263 12.24 -3.90 -18.30
N GLU A 264 12.68 -2.70 -17.94
CA GLU A 264 11.84 -1.51 -17.74
C GLU A 264 11.42 -0.86 -19.08
N ILE A 265 12.08 -1.22 -20.17
CA ILE A 265 11.95 -0.47 -21.42
C ILE A 265 10.67 -0.87 -22.16
N TYR A 266 10.54 -2.16 -22.52
CA TYR A 266 9.39 -2.61 -23.29
C TYR A 266 9.36 -4.14 -23.45
N PRO A 267 8.15 -4.78 -23.42
CA PRO A 267 6.88 -4.15 -23.07
C PRO A 267 6.83 -3.76 -21.61
N LYS A 268 6.04 -2.73 -21.26
CA LYS A 268 5.81 -2.36 -19.88
C LYS A 268 5.26 -3.53 -19.08
N ARG A 269 5.93 -3.89 -18.01
CA ARG A 269 5.53 -4.99 -17.11
C ARG A 269 4.79 -4.49 -15.88
N MET A 270 4.95 -3.20 -15.59
CA MET A 270 4.35 -2.50 -14.46
C MET A 270 3.74 -1.21 -14.98
N GLU A 271 2.53 -0.90 -14.53
CA GLU A 271 1.87 0.36 -14.85
C GLU A 271 0.93 0.79 -13.74
N VAL A 272 0.87 2.10 -13.52
CA VAL A 272 -0.19 2.76 -12.77
C VAL A 272 -0.67 3.91 -13.62
N ASN A 273 -1.82 3.73 -14.25
CA ASN A 273 -2.38 4.68 -15.20
C ASN A 273 -3.77 5.13 -14.75
N PHE A 274 -4.09 6.38 -15.12
CA PHE A 274 -5.40 6.98 -14.91
C PHE A 274 -5.91 7.62 -16.19
N ASN A 275 -7.21 7.43 -16.48
CA ASN A 275 -7.96 8.13 -17.50
C ASN A 275 -9.26 8.65 -16.86
N ILE A 276 -9.38 9.96 -16.71
CA ILE A 276 -10.46 10.59 -15.98
C ILE A 276 -11.16 11.60 -16.86
N SER A 277 -12.49 11.54 -16.90
CA SER A 277 -13.33 12.38 -17.73
C SER A 277 -14.24 13.26 -16.88
N GLY A 278 -14.17 14.55 -17.10
CA GLY A 278 -15.07 15.55 -16.53
C GLY A 278 -15.67 16.45 -17.60
N ASN A 279 -16.66 17.24 -17.23
CA ASN A 279 -17.36 18.12 -18.20
C ASN A 279 -16.58 19.40 -18.57
N LYS A 280 -15.44 19.67 -17.90
CA LYS A 280 -14.52 20.78 -18.23
C LYS A 280 -13.22 20.28 -18.84
N GLY A 281 -12.89 18.99 -18.68
CA GLY A 281 -11.64 18.47 -19.21
C GLY A 281 -11.49 16.96 -19.02
N ILE A 282 -10.46 16.42 -19.63
CA ILE A 282 -9.98 15.06 -19.47
C ILE A 282 -8.57 15.05 -18.91
N LEU A 283 -8.26 14.07 -18.11
CA LEU A 283 -6.94 13.84 -17.51
C LEU A 283 -6.46 12.45 -17.85
N MET A 284 -5.21 12.33 -18.28
CA MET A 284 -4.49 11.08 -18.43
C MET A 284 -3.19 11.19 -17.62
N ALA A 285 -2.87 10.17 -16.85
CA ALA A 285 -1.65 10.14 -16.05
C ALA A 285 -0.99 8.76 -16.08
N ASP A 286 0.34 8.75 -16.07
CA ASP A 286 1.18 7.56 -15.94
C ASP A 286 2.17 7.81 -14.79
N CYS A 287 2.06 7.04 -13.72
CA CYS A 287 2.90 7.23 -12.53
C CYS A 287 4.31 6.64 -12.69
N PHE A 288 4.50 5.62 -13.55
CA PHE A 288 5.82 5.03 -13.81
C PHE A 288 6.55 5.67 -14.99
N GLY A 289 5.82 6.22 -15.97
CA GLY A 289 6.38 7.11 -16.97
C GLY A 289 6.07 8.56 -16.63
N PRO A 290 6.54 9.12 -15.49
CA PRO A 290 5.93 10.14 -14.66
C PRO A 290 5.46 11.36 -15.45
N ASN A 291 4.24 11.29 -15.96
CA ASN A 291 3.65 12.38 -16.74
C ASN A 291 2.15 12.54 -16.48
N VAL A 292 1.67 13.77 -16.67
CA VAL A 292 0.25 14.12 -16.62
C VAL A 292 -0.10 14.87 -17.90
N TYR A 293 -1.14 14.43 -18.57
CA TYR A 293 -1.78 15.14 -19.66
C TYR A 293 -3.16 15.61 -19.22
N HIS A 294 -3.40 16.90 -19.34
CA HIS A 294 -4.70 17.50 -19.08
C HIS A 294 -5.15 18.30 -20.30
N ASN A 295 -6.38 18.08 -20.72
CA ASN A 295 -7.02 18.85 -21.78
C ASN A 295 -8.28 19.51 -21.21
N GLY A 296 -8.16 20.78 -20.86
CA GLY A 296 -9.25 21.59 -20.33
C GLY A 296 -10.06 22.27 -21.41
N PHE A 297 -11.21 22.82 -21.04
CA PHE A 297 -12.05 23.64 -21.90
C PHE A 297 -11.76 25.14 -21.64
N PRO A 298 -11.69 26.02 -22.66
CA PRO A 298 -12.00 25.75 -24.07
C PRO A 298 -10.85 25.21 -24.91
N ASN A 299 -9.58 25.34 -24.55
CA ASN A 299 -8.48 24.93 -25.44
C ASN A 299 -7.15 24.63 -24.70
N ASP A 300 -7.12 24.53 -23.42
CA ASP A 300 -5.87 24.32 -22.69
C ASP A 300 -5.41 22.87 -22.83
N ARG A 301 -4.25 22.68 -23.41
CA ARG A 301 -3.56 21.40 -23.52
C ARG A 301 -2.16 21.55 -22.95
N TYR A 302 -1.81 20.70 -22.01
CA TYR A 302 -0.44 20.64 -21.54
C TYR A 302 -0.09 19.23 -21.05
N THR A 303 1.16 18.88 -21.19
CA THR A 303 1.77 17.69 -20.61
C THR A 303 2.83 18.16 -19.66
N VAL A 304 2.76 17.69 -18.44
CA VAL A 304 3.78 17.92 -17.43
C VAL A 304 4.53 16.61 -17.22
N GLN A 305 5.82 16.64 -17.46
CA GLN A 305 6.69 15.51 -17.17
C GLN A 305 7.47 15.81 -15.89
N TYR A 306 7.51 14.82 -15.00
CA TYR A 306 8.22 14.91 -13.74
C TYR A 306 9.52 14.12 -13.82
N THR A 307 10.55 14.58 -13.14
CA THR A 307 11.75 13.80 -12.86
C THR A 307 11.45 12.73 -11.81
N TYR A 308 12.30 11.73 -11.74
CA TYR A 308 12.21 10.71 -10.69
C TYR A 308 12.12 11.37 -9.30
N PHE A 309 11.21 10.86 -8.49
CA PHE A 309 11.00 11.24 -7.10
C PHE A 309 10.86 9.95 -6.27
N ASP A 310 11.46 9.94 -5.09
CA ASP A 310 11.32 8.83 -4.14
C ASP A 310 10.18 9.15 -3.15
N GLU A 311 9.04 8.52 -3.36
CA GLU A 311 7.84 8.71 -2.54
C GLU A 311 8.05 8.32 -1.07
N TRP A 312 9.00 7.41 -0.81
CA TRP A 312 9.32 6.93 0.53
C TRP A 312 9.90 8.03 1.42
N ILE A 313 10.60 8.99 0.84
CA ILE A 313 11.10 10.17 1.57
C ILE A 313 9.92 10.96 2.13
N GLY A 314 8.95 11.31 1.29
CA GLY A 314 7.78 12.06 1.73
C GLY A 314 6.92 11.30 2.75
N LEU A 315 6.80 9.99 2.60
CA LEU A 315 6.10 9.12 3.55
C LEU A 315 6.74 9.15 4.94
N ILE A 316 8.06 9.00 5.00
CA ILE A 316 8.83 9.01 6.24
C ILE A 316 8.86 10.41 6.87
N ASP A 317 9.01 11.46 6.07
CA ASP A 317 9.03 12.84 6.57
C ASP A 317 7.69 13.22 7.22
N GLU A 318 6.55 12.83 6.66
CA GLU A 318 5.26 13.02 7.30
C GLU A 318 5.15 12.23 8.61
N PHE A 319 5.62 10.98 8.65
CA PHE A 319 5.61 10.18 9.88
C PHE A 319 6.41 10.85 10.99
N VAL A 320 7.62 11.31 10.67
CA VAL A 320 8.48 12.06 11.60
C VAL A 320 7.81 13.35 12.07
N ASP A 321 7.20 14.10 11.15
CA ASP A 321 6.50 15.35 11.48
C ASP A 321 5.32 15.09 12.42
N CYS A 322 4.51 14.06 12.12
CA CYS A 322 3.37 13.67 12.94
C CYS A 322 3.80 13.29 14.37
N ILE A 323 4.91 12.56 14.54
CA ILE A 323 5.44 12.21 15.86
C ILE A 323 5.85 13.48 16.61
N ARG A 324 6.61 14.37 15.98
CA ARG A 324 7.19 15.55 16.63
C ARG A 324 6.17 16.60 17.01
N ASN A 325 5.15 16.76 16.20
CA ASN A 325 4.15 17.82 16.34
C ASN A 325 2.79 17.29 16.83
N HIS A 326 2.70 15.99 17.16
CA HIS A 326 1.48 15.33 17.61
C HIS A 326 0.31 15.50 16.63
N HIS A 327 0.61 15.40 15.33
CA HIS A 327 -0.41 15.44 14.27
C HIS A 327 -0.92 14.04 13.92
N ILE A 328 -2.15 13.98 13.43
CA ILE A 328 -2.71 12.75 12.88
C ILE A 328 -2.24 12.63 11.42
N PRO A 329 -1.61 11.50 11.00
CA PRO A 329 -1.20 11.31 9.62
C PRO A 329 -2.38 11.39 8.65
N LYS A 330 -2.15 11.86 7.42
CA LYS A 330 -3.17 11.88 6.36
C LYS A 330 -3.76 10.48 6.16
N ILE A 331 -2.89 9.49 6.09
CA ILE A 331 -3.27 8.09 5.90
C ILE A 331 -3.12 7.36 7.23
N ASN A 332 -4.07 7.57 8.09
CA ASN A 332 -4.20 6.86 9.37
C ASN A 332 -5.12 5.63 9.22
N LEU A 333 -5.23 4.85 10.28
CA LEU A 333 -6.08 3.65 10.30
C LEU A 333 -7.55 3.95 9.94
N ARG A 334 -8.13 5.05 10.42
CA ARG A 334 -9.55 5.38 10.16
C ARG A 334 -9.79 5.70 8.69
N TRP A 335 -8.86 6.42 8.08
CA TRP A 335 -8.91 6.68 6.64
C TRP A 335 -8.78 5.38 5.84
N HIS A 336 -7.77 4.58 6.14
CA HIS A 336 -7.47 3.35 5.40
C HIS A 336 -8.51 2.24 5.62
N LYS A 337 -9.23 2.23 6.76
CA LYS A 337 -10.32 1.29 7.01
C LYS A 337 -11.32 1.24 5.85
N ARG A 338 -11.69 2.42 5.29
CA ARG A 338 -12.60 2.50 4.15
C ARG A 338 -12.07 1.82 2.89
N THR A 339 -10.76 1.83 2.70
CA THR A 339 -10.10 1.09 1.61
C THR A 339 -10.23 -0.42 1.82
N ILE A 340 -10.06 -0.90 3.06
CA ILE A 340 -10.25 -2.33 3.36
C ILE A 340 -11.70 -2.76 3.24
N GLU A 341 -12.66 -1.93 3.66
CA GLU A 341 -14.09 -2.20 3.50
C GLU A 341 -14.46 -2.43 2.02
N VAL A 342 -13.97 -1.58 1.11
CA VAL A 342 -14.24 -1.77 -0.33
C VAL A 342 -13.53 -2.97 -0.91
N MET A 343 -12.32 -3.29 -0.47
CA MET A 343 -11.60 -4.49 -0.91
C MET A 343 -12.30 -5.76 -0.42
N ASN A 344 -12.79 -5.78 0.81
CA ASN A 344 -13.63 -6.87 1.31
C ASN A 344 -14.91 -7.03 0.47
N ALA A 345 -15.58 -5.93 0.14
CA ALA A 345 -16.75 -5.94 -0.73
C ALA A 345 -16.44 -6.48 -2.13
N CYS A 346 -15.24 -6.23 -2.68
CA CYS A 346 -14.79 -6.84 -3.93
C CYS A 346 -14.67 -8.37 -3.80
N TYR A 347 -14.07 -8.88 -2.72
CA TYR A 347 -14.01 -10.33 -2.49
C TYR A 347 -15.40 -10.95 -2.28
N ASP A 348 -16.30 -10.27 -1.60
CA ASP A 348 -17.70 -10.72 -1.45
C ASP A 348 -18.42 -10.72 -2.80
N SER A 349 -18.14 -9.74 -3.67
CA SER A 349 -18.66 -9.68 -5.04
C SER A 349 -18.14 -10.84 -5.90
N ILE A 350 -16.84 -11.14 -5.83
CA ILE A 350 -16.24 -12.30 -6.52
C ILE A 350 -16.91 -13.61 -6.08
N GLN A 351 -17.17 -13.77 -4.78
CA GLN A 351 -17.80 -14.98 -4.25
C GLN A 351 -19.28 -15.11 -4.63
N SER A 352 -20.02 -14.01 -4.62
CA SER A 352 -21.46 -14.01 -4.89
C SER A 352 -21.82 -13.88 -6.37
N GLY A 353 -20.90 -13.35 -7.21
CA GLY A 353 -21.17 -12.95 -8.58
C GLY A 353 -22.16 -11.78 -8.69
N GLN A 354 -22.30 -10.96 -7.62
CA GLN A 354 -23.25 -9.86 -7.56
C GLN A 354 -22.56 -8.57 -7.10
N PRO A 355 -23.09 -7.38 -7.47
CA PRO A 355 -22.66 -6.13 -6.88
C PRO A 355 -22.86 -6.10 -5.36
N VAL A 356 -21.90 -5.51 -4.65
CA VAL A 356 -21.94 -5.32 -3.19
C VAL A 356 -22.03 -3.84 -2.88
N TYR A 357 -23.09 -3.43 -2.15
CA TYR A 357 -23.33 -2.06 -1.74
C TYR A 357 -22.66 -1.76 -0.41
N LEU A 358 -21.97 -0.61 -0.33
CA LEU A 358 -21.31 -0.15 0.88
C LEU A 358 -22.19 0.87 1.64
N LYS A 359 -22.11 0.80 2.97
CA LYS A 359 -22.91 1.68 3.88
C LYS A 359 -22.30 3.07 4.06
#